data_038f4a32559b9d697947d96912c1c405
#
_entry.id   038f4a32559b9d697947d96912c1c405
#
_cell.length_a   1.000
_cell.length_b   1.000
_cell.length_c   1.000
_cell.angle_alpha   90.00
_cell.angle_beta   90.00
_cell.angle_gamma   90.00
#
_symmetry.space_group_name_H-M   'P 1'
#
loop_
_entity.id
_entity.type
_entity.pdbx_description
1 polymer ?
#
loop_
_entity_poly.entity_id
_entity_poly.type
_entity_poly.pdbx_seq_one_letter_code
_entity_poly.pdbx_strand_id
1 'polypeptide(L)'
;MAPKKEKGGVERRMIENAVLQNILTFGPVFLLIAARAFAMIMTAPLLSSEAVPMTARIALAGFAAFAVLPTAEVYMAANSPNGIVTLPGGTLSDLRHETFTLRFLLLVVGEGIIGIIIGFYMTVIFAAFSTAGQFFSLQMGFGASETFDPVAQIENPLMGQYFNLVSMLIFVTIGGFHQLFLGGFWRSVQSINIISLVDGRESVVTMMTSGLSRLFLDAIVISLPILGTLFLTSLTTGLISKASPQINILSEGFPISIMTAFLLIFASLPFMIEAFTHVIDSGFKSFQTLYTQIGRQITATGGGY
;
A
#
# COMPACT_ATOMS: atom_id res chain seq x y z
N MET A 1 33.24 57.89 11.21
CA MET A 1 32.69 56.76 11.92
C MET A 1 31.35 56.36 11.25
N ALA A 2 31.40 55.65 10.15
CA ALA A 2 30.27 54.94 9.53
C ALA A 2 30.85 54.05 8.43
N PRO A 3 30.79 52.73 8.53
CA PRO A 3 30.07 51.91 7.58
C PRO A 3 29.65 50.52 8.17
N LYS A 4 28.89 50.51 9.29
CA LYS A 4 28.42 49.21 9.87
C LYS A 4 27.03 48.79 9.36
N LYS A 5 26.25 49.73 8.79
CA LYS A 5 24.89 49.47 8.29
C LYS A 5 24.87 48.86 6.89
N GLU A 6 25.86 49.11 6.05
CA GLU A 6 25.90 48.61 4.67
C GLU A 6 26.27 47.13 4.58
N LYS A 7 27.19 46.65 5.44
CA LYS A 7 27.59 45.23 5.48
C LYS A 7 26.43 44.30 5.86
N GLY A 8 25.56 44.69 6.81
CA GLY A 8 24.41 43.91 7.21
C GLY A 8 23.32 43.80 6.13
N GLY A 9 23.23 44.78 5.23
CA GLY A 9 22.27 44.73 4.10
C GLY A 9 22.73 43.81 2.96
N VAL A 10 24.04 43.76 2.70
CA VAL A 10 24.63 42.87 1.69
C VAL A 10 24.59 41.42 2.16
N GLU A 11 24.91 41.19 3.42
CA GLU A 11 24.88 39.85 4.02
C GLU A 11 23.45 39.27 4.08
N ARG A 12 22.45 40.07 4.44
CA ARG A 12 21.03 39.70 4.37
C ARG A 12 20.59 39.32 2.94
N ARG A 13 20.94 40.15 1.95
CA ARG A 13 20.60 39.84 0.53
C ARG A 13 21.30 38.58 0.01
N MET A 14 22.54 38.33 0.43
CA MET A 14 23.23 37.10 0.06
C MET A 14 22.57 35.86 0.69
N ILE A 15 22.16 35.96 1.96
CA ILE A 15 21.43 34.87 2.63
C ILE A 15 20.04 34.67 1.99
N GLU A 16 19.29 35.72 1.72
CA GLU A 16 18.00 35.66 1.03
C GLU A 16 18.13 35.05 -0.37
N ASN A 17 19.14 35.46 -1.14
CA ASN A 17 19.38 34.89 -2.46
C ASN A 17 19.81 33.42 -2.40
N ALA A 18 20.63 33.02 -1.42
CA ALA A 18 21.03 31.63 -1.21
C ALA A 18 19.84 30.76 -0.79
N VAL A 19 18.97 31.24 0.10
CA VAL A 19 17.75 30.55 0.53
C VAL A 19 16.77 30.42 -0.63
N LEU A 20 16.55 31.51 -1.39
CA LEU A 20 15.70 31.50 -2.58
C LEU A 20 16.21 30.51 -3.65
N GLN A 21 17.51 30.48 -3.89
CA GLN A 21 18.11 29.54 -4.84
C GLN A 21 17.93 28.08 -4.38
N ASN A 22 18.12 27.81 -3.09
CA ASN A 22 17.89 26.48 -2.53
C ASN A 22 16.42 26.06 -2.67
N ILE A 23 15.47 26.93 -2.31
CA ILE A 23 14.03 26.63 -2.45
C ILE A 23 13.65 26.36 -3.92
N LEU A 24 14.17 27.17 -4.85
CA LEU A 24 13.90 26.99 -6.28
C LEU A 24 14.53 25.70 -6.85
N THR A 25 15.63 25.25 -6.28
CA THR A 25 16.30 24.01 -6.71
C THR A 25 15.61 22.76 -6.13
N PHE A 26 15.26 22.77 -4.86
CA PHE A 26 14.72 21.61 -4.15
C PHE A 26 13.19 21.53 -4.17
N GLY A 27 12.50 22.64 -4.38
CA GLY A 27 11.05 22.70 -4.41
C GLY A 27 10.39 21.74 -5.42
N PRO A 28 10.81 21.70 -6.68
CA PRO A 28 10.27 20.79 -7.67
C PRO A 28 10.49 19.31 -7.32
N VAL A 29 11.69 18.97 -6.81
CA VAL A 29 12.02 17.59 -6.39
C VAL A 29 11.15 17.18 -5.21
N PHE A 30 11.02 18.06 -4.22
CA PHE A 30 10.15 17.84 -3.07
C PHE A 30 8.70 17.59 -3.50
N LEU A 31 8.17 18.39 -4.44
CA LEU A 31 6.81 18.22 -4.95
C LEU A 31 6.60 16.88 -5.68
N LEU A 32 7.57 16.42 -6.45
CA LEU A 32 7.52 15.11 -7.11
C LEU A 32 7.47 13.97 -6.08
N ILE A 33 8.36 13.99 -5.09
CA ILE A 33 8.40 12.98 -4.03
C ILE A 33 7.13 13.06 -3.17
N ALA A 34 6.65 14.27 -2.87
CA ALA A 34 5.42 14.48 -2.10
C ALA A 34 4.18 13.97 -2.85
N ALA A 35 4.10 14.15 -4.17
CA ALA A 35 3.01 13.62 -4.99
C ALA A 35 2.97 12.08 -4.95
N ARG A 36 4.12 11.42 -5.04
CA ARG A 36 4.22 9.95 -4.89
C ARG A 36 3.79 9.50 -3.50
N ALA A 37 4.32 10.14 -2.44
CA ALA A 37 3.94 9.83 -1.06
C ALA A 37 2.44 10.01 -0.82
N PHE A 38 1.90 11.12 -1.29
CA PHE A 38 0.48 11.44 -1.15
C PHE A 38 -0.40 10.42 -1.86
N ALA A 39 -0.09 10.08 -3.11
CA ALA A 39 -0.83 9.09 -3.87
C ALA A 39 -0.79 7.70 -3.22
N MET A 40 0.37 7.28 -2.67
CA MET A 40 0.52 6.04 -1.91
C MET A 40 -0.34 6.07 -0.63
N ILE A 41 -0.31 7.16 0.14
CA ILE A 41 -1.08 7.30 1.38
C ILE A 41 -2.58 7.28 1.10
N MET A 42 -3.02 7.87 -0.01
CA MET A 42 -4.43 7.91 -0.40
C MET A 42 -4.99 6.55 -0.83
N THR A 43 -4.12 5.64 -1.26
CA THR A 43 -4.52 4.32 -1.75
C THR A 43 -4.16 3.18 -0.79
N ALA A 44 -3.20 3.39 0.12
CA ALA A 44 -2.81 2.36 1.09
C ALA A 44 -3.89 2.15 2.16
N PRO A 45 -4.27 0.90 2.48
CA PRO A 45 -5.22 0.60 3.55
C PRO A 45 -4.70 1.17 4.89
N LEU A 46 -5.53 1.38 5.87
CA LEU A 46 -5.27 2.12 7.11
C LEU A 46 -5.13 3.64 6.91
N LEU A 47 -4.27 4.10 6.00
CA LEU A 47 -4.01 5.53 5.77
C LEU A 47 -5.13 6.19 4.93
N SER A 48 -5.75 5.42 4.04
CA SER A 48 -6.90 5.85 3.22
C SER A 48 -8.24 5.82 3.98
N SER A 49 -8.27 5.30 5.21
CA SER A 49 -9.49 5.20 6.04
C SER A 49 -10.11 6.58 6.30
N GLU A 50 -11.44 6.68 6.28
CA GLU A 50 -12.17 7.92 6.59
C GLU A 50 -11.87 8.48 8.00
N ALA A 51 -11.41 7.63 8.92
CA ALA A 51 -10.96 8.04 10.25
C ALA A 51 -9.74 8.97 10.23
N VAL A 52 -8.95 8.98 9.14
CA VAL A 52 -7.76 9.83 9.00
C VAL A 52 -8.14 11.10 8.23
N PRO A 53 -8.10 12.29 8.84
CA PRO A 53 -8.46 13.53 8.17
C PRO A 53 -7.48 13.85 7.02
N MET A 54 -7.99 14.48 5.97
CA MET A 54 -7.20 14.83 4.77
C MET A 54 -5.95 15.67 5.10
N THR A 55 -6.07 16.58 6.05
CA THR A 55 -4.94 17.40 6.52
C THR A 55 -3.80 16.56 7.09
N ALA A 56 -4.12 15.50 7.84
CA ALA A 56 -3.12 14.57 8.37
C ALA A 56 -2.42 13.78 7.26
N ARG A 57 -3.16 13.36 6.23
CA ARG A 57 -2.59 12.66 5.06
C ARG A 57 -1.62 13.56 4.29
N ILE A 58 -1.99 14.83 4.06
CA ILE A 58 -1.13 15.82 3.40
C ILE A 58 0.12 16.08 4.24
N ALA A 59 -0.04 16.28 5.55
CA ALA A 59 1.08 16.51 6.46
C ALA A 59 2.04 15.30 6.49
N LEU A 60 1.50 14.06 6.55
CA LEU A 60 2.30 12.84 6.52
C LEU A 60 3.05 12.67 5.19
N ALA A 61 2.40 12.97 4.06
CA ALA A 61 3.03 12.95 2.74
C ALA A 61 4.18 13.97 2.63
N GLY A 62 3.95 15.19 3.11
CA GLY A 62 4.98 16.22 3.16
C GLY A 62 6.14 15.85 4.07
N PHE A 63 5.86 15.28 5.24
CA PHE A 63 6.90 14.81 6.17
C PHE A 63 7.71 13.65 5.56
N ALA A 64 7.04 12.67 4.94
CA ALA A 64 7.71 11.55 4.26
C ALA A 64 8.61 12.04 3.12
N ALA A 65 8.12 12.99 2.31
CA ALA A 65 8.91 13.60 1.24
C ALA A 65 10.12 14.36 1.78
N PHE A 66 9.94 15.12 2.85
CA PHE A 66 11.03 15.87 3.50
C PHE A 66 12.09 14.93 4.08
N ALA A 67 11.68 13.82 4.71
CA ALA A 67 12.60 12.82 5.27
C ALA A 67 13.44 12.11 4.19
N VAL A 68 12.88 11.90 3.00
CA VAL A 68 13.55 11.21 1.89
C VAL A 68 14.39 12.15 1.03
N LEU A 69 14.06 13.43 0.99
CA LEU A 69 14.73 14.43 0.13
C LEU A 69 16.27 14.42 0.24
N PRO A 70 16.92 14.45 1.42
CA PRO A 70 18.37 14.45 1.51
C PRO A 70 19.02 13.17 0.95
N THR A 71 18.36 12.03 1.14
CA THR A 71 18.86 10.74 0.65
C THR A 71 18.68 10.58 -0.85
N ALA A 72 17.60 11.11 -1.40
CA ALA A 72 17.37 11.14 -2.83
C ALA A 72 18.45 11.95 -3.57
N GLU A 73 18.87 13.07 -3.01
CA GLU A 73 19.94 13.91 -3.55
C GLU A 73 21.30 13.20 -3.57
N VAL A 74 21.68 12.59 -2.45
CA VAL A 74 22.94 11.84 -2.34
C VAL A 74 22.97 10.69 -3.33
N TYR A 75 21.86 9.98 -3.49
CA TYR A 75 21.77 8.88 -4.45
C TYR A 75 21.84 9.38 -5.90
N MET A 76 21.15 10.46 -6.23
CA MET A 76 21.18 11.06 -7.56
C MET A 76 22.58 11.59 -7.91
N ALA A 77 23.23 12.27 -6.96
CA ALA A 77 24.60 12.78 -7.14
C ALA A 77 25.62 11.65 -7.32
N ALA A 78 25.52 10.55 -6.58
CA ALA A 78 26.43 9.42 -6.63
C ALA A 78 26.31 8.62 -7.94
N ASN A 79 25.12 8.58 -8.53
CA ASN A 79 24.86 7.81 -9.77
C ASN A 79 24.92 8.67 -11.04
N SER A 80 25.33 9.93 -10.95
CA SER A 80 25.48 10.80 -12.12
C SER A 80 26.94 10.83 -12.60
N PRO A 81 27.27 10.29 -13.80
CA PRO A 81 28.65 10.20 -14.31
C PRO A 81 29.36 11.55 -14.44
N ASN A 82 28.62 12.65 -14.54
CA ASN A 82 29.14 14.01 -14.81
C ASN A 82 28.79 15.02 -13.72
N GLY A 83 28.39 14.60 -12.50
CA GLY A 83 27.93 15.50 -11.44
C GLY A 83 26.62 16.25 -11.76
N ILE A 84 25.97 15.91 -12.86
CA ILE A 84 24.68 16.45 -13.26
C ILE A 84 23.59 15.56 -12.67
N VAL A 85 22.88 16.07 -11.69
CA VAL A 85 21.77 15.33 -11.07
C VAL A 85 20.67 15.14 -12.11
N THR A 86 20.54 13.91 -12.61
CA THR A 86 19.48 13.53 -13.53
C THR A 86 18.28 13.06 -12.72
N LEU A 87 17.23 13.86 -12.72
CA LEU A 87 15.93 13.49 -12.17
C LEU A 87 15.16 12.61 -13.17
N PRO A 88 14.15 11.86 -12.69
CA PRO A 88 13.18 11.23 -13.59
C PRO A 88 12.58 12.28 -14.53
N GLY A 89 13.08 12.33 -15.76
CA GLY A 89 12.59 13.27 -16.79
C GLY A 89 13.51 14.40 -17.20
N GLY A 90 14.76 14.49 -16.69
CA GLY A 90 15.74 15.50 -17.10
C GLY A 90 16.77 15.88 -16.05
N THR A 91 17.62 16.83 -16.34
CA THR A 91 18.60 17.37 -15.38
C THR A 91 17.91 18.38 -14.46
N LEU A 92 18.46 18.57 -13.24
CA LEU A 92 18.00 19.63 -12.31
C LEU A 92 18.05 21.02 -12.95
N SER A 93 18.99 21.27 -13.87
CA SER A 93 19.07 22.50 -14.65
C SER A 93 17.87 22.69 -15.56
N ASP A 94 17.34 21.64 -16.16
CA ASP A 94 16.19 21.70 -17.07
C ASP A 94 14.89 21.99 -16.29
N LEU A 95 14.75 21.41 -15.09
CA LEU A 95 13.60 21.66 -14.21
C LEU A 95 13.61 23.07 -13.61
N ARG A 96 14.79 23.70 -13.48
CA ARG A 96 14.94 25.04 -12.91
C ARG A 96 14.28 26.12 -13.75
N HIS A 97 14.22 25.95 -15.07
CA HIS A 97 13.62 26.89 -16.01
C HIS A 97 12.17 26.56 -16.39
N GLU A 98 11.70 25.32 -16.05
CA GLU A 98 10.40 24.81 -16.49
C GLU A 98 9.43 24.52 -15.34
N THR A 99 9.54 25.17 -14.18
CA THR A 99 8.88 24.85 -12.92
C THR A 99 7.34 24.75 -12.98
N PHE A 100 6.69 25.17 -14.07
CA PHE A 100 5.25 25.06 -14.31
C PHE A 100 4.89 24.65 -15.75
N THR A 101 5.80 24.02 -16.45
CA THR A 101 5.57 23.56 -17.82
C THR A 101 4.71 22.29 -17.83
N LEU A 102 4.04 22.00 -18.95
CA LEU A 102 3.28 20.77 -19.16
C LEU A 102 4.08 19.50 -18.83
N ARG A 103 5.40 19.52 -19.10
CA ARG A 103 6.32 18.43 -18.76
C ARG A 103 6.39 18.17 -17.26
N PHE A 104 6.50 19.22 -16.44
CA PHE A 104 6.50 19.06 -14.98
C PHE A 104 5.19 18.48 -14.45
N LEU A 105 4.05 18.93 -15.00
CA LEU A 105 2.74 18.38 -14.65
C LEU A 105 2.65 16.88 -14.98
N LEU A 106 3.15 16.47 -16.14
CA LEU A 106 3.20 15.06 -16.52
C LEU A 106 4.08 14.23 -15.60
N LEU A 107 5.22 14.79 -15.13
CA LEU A 107 6.07 14.13 -14.14
C LEU A 107 5.35 13.96 -12.79
N VAL A 108 4.65 14.98 -12.30
CA VAL A 108 3.86 14.89 -11.06
C VAL A 108 2.78 13.81 -11.17
N VAL A 109 2.08 13.75 -12.30
CA VAL A 109 1.09 12.70 -12.56
C VAL A 109 1.76 11.32 -12.60
N GLY A 110 2.91 11.20 -13.27
CA GLY A 110 3.67 9.96 -13.32
C GLY A 110 4.13 9.47 -11.94
N GLU A 111 4.63 10.36 -11.11
CA GLU A 111 4.98 10.09 -9.72
C GLU A 111 3.76 9.65 -8.90
N GLY A 112 2.63 10.30 -9.11
CA GLY A 112 1.35 9.90 -8.53
C GLY A 112 0.93 8.48 -8.92
N ILE A 113 1.08 8.11 -10.19
CA ILE A 113 0.79 6.74 -10.67
C ILE A 113 1.67 5.71 -9.96
N ILE A 114 2.97 5.97 -9.79
CA ILE A 114 3.86 5.08 -9.03
C ILE A 114 3.37 4.92 -7.59
N GLY A 115 3.00 6.03 -6.93
CA GLY A 115 2.43 6.00 -5.58
C GLY A 115 1.14 5.18 -5.51
N ILE A 116 0.23 5.34 -6.46
CA ILE A 116 -1.01 4.56 -6.56
C ILE A 116 -0.70 3.07 -6.71
N ILE A 117 0.24 2.69 -7.56
CA ILE A 117 0.62 1.28 -7.77
C ILE A 117 1.07 0.64 -6.45
N ILE A 118 1.91 1.33 -5.68
CA ILE A 118 2.41 0.83 -4.39
C ILE A 118 1.24 0.68 -3.38
N GLY A 119 0.44 1.72 -3.21
CA GLY A 119 -0.68 1.69 -2.27
C GLY A 119 -1.77 0.71 -2.68
N PHE A 120 -2.09 0.59 -3.97
CA PHE A 120 -3.05 -0.37 -4.49
C PHE A 120 -2.59 -1.82 -4.26
N TYR A 121 -1.31 -2.11 -4.48
CA TYR A 121 -0.79 -3.45 -4.21
C TYR A 121 -0.91 -3.81 -2.72
N MET A 122 -0.69 -2.86 -1.81
CA MET A 122 -0.97 -3.05 -0.38
C MET A 122 -2.44 -3.34 -0.13
N THR A 123 -3.35 -2.65 -0.83
CA THR A 123 -4.80 -2.93 -0.74
C THR A 123 -5.14 -4.35 -1.19
N VAL A 124 -4.48 -4.86 -2.23
CA VAL A 124 -4.63 -6.25 -2.68
C VAL A 124 -4.21 -7.24 -1.60
N ILE A 125 -3.08 -6.99 -0.90
CA ILE A 125 -2.63 -7.85 0.21
C ILE A 125 -3.68 -7.90 1.33
N PHE A 126 -4.22 -6.74 1.74
CA PHE A 126 -5.24 -6.66 2.79
C PHE A 126 -6.60 -7.26 2.35
N ALA A 127 -6.93 -7.17 1.07
CA ALA A 127 -8.14 -7.76 0.52
C ALA A 127 -8.18 -9.29 0.66
N ALA A 128 -7.02 -9.98 0.70
CA ALA A 128 -6.96 -11.41 0.95
C ALA A 128 -7.60 -11.80 2.29
N PHE A 129 -7.36 -11.03 3.33
CA PHE A 129 -7.92 -11.29 4.67
C PHE A 129 -9.43 -11.04 4.71
N SER A 130 -9.87 -9.92 4.14
CA SER A 130 -11.30 -9.62 4.02
C SER A 130 -12.03 -10.69 3.22
N THR A 131 -11.45 -11.14 2.11
CA THR A 131 -12.01 -12.20 1.26
C THR A 131 -12.06 -13.55 2.00
N ALA A 132 -11.03 -13.89 2.78
CA ALA A 132 -11.06 -15.08 3.63
C ALA A 132 -12.23 -15.04 4.62
N GLY A 133 -12.42 -13.90 5.28
CA GLY A 133 -13.56 -13.67 6.18
C GLY A 133 -14.92 -13.80 5.48
N GLN A 134 -15.03 -13.33 4.23
CA GLN A 134 -16.25 -13.47 3.44
C GLN A 134 -16.59 -14.91 3.12
N PHE A 135 -15.61 -15.75 2.79
CA PHE A 135 -15.84 -17.14 2.44
C PHE A 135 -16.53 -17.91 3.57
N PHE A 136 -16.08 -17.81 4.80
CA PHE A 136 -16.75 -18.54 5.88
C PHE A 136 -17.93 -17.78 6.48
N SER A 137 -18.05 -16.47 6.30
CA SER A 137 -19.25 -15.69 6.65
C SER A 137 -20.51 -16.25 5.97
N LEU A 138 -20.39 -16.57 4.68
CA LEU A 138 -21.47 -17.21 3.92
C LEU A 138 -21.85 -18.57 4.51
N GLN A 139 -20.85 -19.40 4.87
CA GLN A 139 -21.06 -20.72 5.43
C GLN A 139 -21.63 -20.69 6.86
N MET A 140 -21.32 -19.62 7.63
CA MET A 140 -21.93 -19.37 8.96
C MET A 140 -23.40 -18.99 8.90
N GLY A 141 -23.90 -18.59 7.72
CA GLY A 141 -25.26 -18.14 7.52
C GLY A 141 -25.47 -16.63 7.69
N PHE A 142 -24.42 -15.84 7.87
CA PHE A 142 -24.53 -14.36 7.92
C PHE A 142 -25.02 -13.78 6.58
N GLY A 143 -24.74 -14.43 5.45
CA GLY A 143 -25.28 -14.05 4.14
C GLY A 143 -26.82 -14.18 4.06
N ALA A 144 -27.46 -14.95 4.93
CA ALA A 144 -28.92 -15.03 4.98
C ALA A 144 -29.55 -13.73 5.50
N SER A 145 -28.89 -13.00 6.41
CA SER A 145 -29.38 -11.72 6.92
C SER A 145 -29.38 -10.63 5.84
N GLU A 146 -28.42 -10.65 4.92
CA GLU A 146 -28.35 -9.72 3.79
C GLU A 146 -29.52 -9.91 2.80
N THR A 147 -30.03 -11.15 2.70
CA THR A 147 -31.18 -11.48 1.83
C THR A 147 -32.51 -11.01 2.44
N PHE A 148 -32.60 -10.89 3.77
CA PHE A 148 -33.82 -10.46 4.48
C PHE A 148 -33.95 -8.93 4.61
N ASP A 149 -32.86 -8.19 4.54
CA ASP A 149 -32.90 -6.71 4.60
C ASP A 149 -32.02 -6.08 3.49
N PRO A 150 -32.54 -6.02 2.25
CA PRO A 150 -31.82 -5.40 1.14
C PRO A 150 -31.64 -3.88 1.30
N VAL A 151 -32.32 -3.24 2.27
CA VAL A 151 -32.19 -1.81 2.55
C VAL A 151 -31.02 -1.51 3.47
N ALA A 152 -30.58 -2.49 4.26
CA ALA A 152 -29.47 -2.32 5.21
C ALA A 152 -28.09 -2.11 4.52
N GLN A 153 -28.00 -2.30 3.20
CA GLN A 153 -26.78 -2.07 2.38
C GLN A 153 -25.48 -2.44 3.12
N ILE A 154 -25.44 -3.65 3.70
CA ILE A 154 -24.22 -4.13 4.36
C ILE A 154 -23.23 -4.50 3.24
N GLU A 155 -22.48 -3.50 2.78
CA GLU A 155 -21.51 -3.64 1.68
C GLU A 155 -20.39 -4.63 2.00
N ASN A 156 -20.14 -4.91 3.28
CA ASN A 156 -19.08 -5.82 3.71
C ASN A 156 -19.56 -6.81 4.77
N PRO A 157 -19.42 -8.12 4.54
CA PRO A 157 -19.73 -9.13 5.52
C PRO A 157 -18.98 -8.90 6.84
N LEU A 158 -19.65 -9.07 7.95
CA LEU A 158 -19.15 -8.75 9.30
C LEU A 158 -17.82 -9.45 9.60
N MET A 159 -17.65 -10.69 9.14
CA MET A 159 -16.41 -11.46 9.30
C MET A 159 -15.28 -10.93 8.42
N GLY A 160 -15.59 -10.42 7.22
CA GLY A 160 -14.60 -9.77 6.36
C GLY A 160 -14.03 -8.49 7.00
N GLN A 161 -14.88 -7.68 7.63
CA GLN A 161 -14.46 -6.50 8.38
C GLN A 161 -13.61 -6.86 9.60
N TYR A 162 -14.03 -7.88 10.35
CA TYR A 162 -13.27 -8.38 11.51
C TYR A 162 -11.86 -8.83 11.10
N PHE A 163 -11.73 -9.63 10.04
CA PHE A 163 -10.43 -10.10 9.56
C PHE A 163 -9.56 -8.96 9.00
N ASN A 164 -10.17 -7.99 8.35
CA ASN A 164 -9.46 -6.80 7.91
C ASN A 164 -8.90 -6.02 9.12
N LEU A 165 -9.68 -5.84 10.18
CA LEU A 165 -9.24 -5.18 11.40
C LEU A 165 -8.11 -5.95 12.10
N VAL A 166 -8.23 -7.27 12.20
CA VAL A 166 -7.16 -8.13 12.77
C VAL A 166 -5.89 -8.05 11.94
N SER A 167 -5.99 -8.08 10.61
CA SER A 167 -4.83 -7.95 9.72
C SER A 167 -4.15 -6.59 9.86
N MET A 168 -4.92 -5.52 10.03
CA MET A 168 -4.41 -4.18 10.31
C MET A 168 -3.64 -4.12 11.63
N LEU A 169 -4.16 -4.77 12.68
CA LEU A 169 -3.49 -4.84 13.98
C LEU A 169 -2.16 -5.61 13.88
N ILE A 170 -2.17 -6.74 13.18
CA ILE A 170 -0.95 -7.53 12.94
C ILE A 170 0.06 -6.70 12.14
N PHE A 171 -0.37 -6.01 11.08
CA PHE A 171 0.48 -5.14 10.28
C PHE A 171 1.21 -4.08 11.12
N VAL A 172 0.49 -3.44 12.04
CA VAL A 172 1.10 -2.47 12.98
C VAL A 172 2.11 -3.16 13.89
N THR A 173 1.77 -4.33 14.42
CA THR A 173 2.59 -5.07 15.38
C THR A 173 3.91 -5.56 14.76
N ILE A 174 3.90 -6.00 13.50
CA ILE A 174 5.13 -6.44 12.79
C ILE A 174 5.96 -5.28 12.22
N GLY A 175 5.58 -4.03 12.51
CA GLY A 175 6.27 -2.85 11.97
C GLY A 175 6.01 -2.61 10.50
N GLY A 176 4.84 -2.99 10.00
CA GLY A 176 4.45 -2.88 8.58
C GLY A 176 4.53 -1.46 8.03
N PHE A 177 4.29 -0.42 8.84
CA PHE A 177 4.52 0.96 8.43
C PHE A 177 5.99 1.24 8.11
N HIS A 178 6.91 0.71 8.91
CA HIS A 178 8.34 0.85 8.65
C HIS A 178 8.72 0.18 7.31
N GLN A 179 8.20 -1.03 7.07
CA GLN A 179 8.40 -1.74 5.80
C GLN A 179 7.76 -0.98 4.62
N LEU A 180 6.58 -0.41 4.79
CA LEU A 180 5.89 0.35 3.75
C LEU A 180 6.67 1.62 3.38
N PHE A 181 7.10 2.41 4.38
CA PHE A 181 7.81 3.66 4.11
C PHE A 181 9.24 3.44 3.64
N LEU A 182 10.02 2.54 4.25
CA LEU A 182 11.39 2.28 3.83
C LEU A 182 11.48 1.28 2.67
N GLY A 183 10.78 0.15 2.77
CA GLY A 183 10.81 -0.90 1.76
C GLY A 183 9.99 -0.58 0.51
N GLY A 184 8.83 0.06 0.69
CA GLY A 184 7.95 0.47 -0.40
C GLY A 184 8.32 1.84 -0.96
N PHE A 185 8.07 2.89 -0.19
CA PHE A 185 8.17 4.28 -0.67
C PHE A 185 9.62 4.72 -0.93
N TRP A 186 10.50 4.67 0.06
CA TRP A 186 11.88 5.16 -0.08
C TRP A 186 12.66 4.42 -1.17
N ARG A 187 12.58 3.09 -1.20
CA ARG A 187 13.21 2.30 -2.26
C ARG A 187 12.62 2.59 -3.63
N SER A 188 11.31 2.87 -3.74
CA SER A 188 10.70 3.24 -5.01
C SER A 188 11.26 4.55 -5.55
N VAL A 189 11.52 5.54 -4.68
CA VAL A 189 12.13 6.82 -5.08
C VAL A 189 13.53 6.60 -5.66
N GLN A 190 14.28 5.65 -5.12
CA GLN A 190 15.63 5.34 -5.60
C GLN A 190 15.65 4.49 -6.88
N SER A 191 14.68 3.60 -7.07
CA SER A 191 14.75 2.55 -8.10
C SER A 191 13.83 2.79 -9.29
N ILE A 192 12.74 3.53 -9.16
CA ILE A 192 11.72 3.66 -10.19
C ILE A 192 11.46 5.14 -10.49
N ASN A 193 11.56 5.49 -11.76
CA ASN A 193 11.09 6.74 -12.33
C ASN A 193 10.00 6.47 -13.38
N ILE A 194 9.33 7.51 -13.90
CA ILE A 194 8.26 7.35 -14.87
C ILE A 194 8.72 6.66 -16.15
N ILE A 195 9.95 6.89 -16.59
CA ILE A 195 10.51 6.28 -17.80
C ILE A 195 10.73 4.79 -17.54
N SER A 196 11.39 4.45 -16.44
CA SER A 196 11.62 3.04 -16.06
C SER A 196 10.33 2.28 -15.76
N LEU A 197 9.27 2.97 -15.32
CA LEU A 197 7.93 2.38 -15.17
C LEU A 197 7.33 2.01 -16.53
N VAL A 198 7.46 2.87 -17.54
CA VAL A 198 6.95 2.61 -18.89
C VAL A 198 7.72 1.47 -19.54
N ASP A 199 9.05 1.45 -19.40
CA ASP A 199 9.90 0.38 -19.92
C ASP A 199 9.67 -0.94 -19.17
N GLY A 200 9.49 -0.87 -17.85
CA GLY A 200 9.22 -2.01 -16.97
C GLY A 200 7.75 -2.40 -16.84
N ARG A 201 6.85 -1.87 -17.69
CA ARG A 201 5.39 -2.09 -17.60
C ARG A 201 4.98 -3.56 -17.49
N GLU A 202 5.70 -4.45 -18.19
CA GLU A 202 5.43 -5.88 -18.17
C GLU A 202 5.70 -6.49 -16.78
N SER A 203 6.78 -6.07 -16.12
CA SER A 203 7.10 -6.49 -14.74
C SER A 203 6.05 -6.00 -13.74
N VAL A 204 5.55 -4.78 -13.92
CA VAL A 204 4.48 -4.21 -13.07
C VAL A 204 3.17 -4.97 -13.27
N VAL A 205 2.77 -5.21 -14.51
CA VAL A 205 1.55 -5.99 -14.83
C VAL A 205 1.66 -7.40 -14.27
N THR A 206 2.81 -8.06 -14.44
CA THR A 206 3.06 -9.40 -13.90
C THR A 206 2.97 -9.41 -12.37
N MET A 207 3.55 -8.43 -11.69
CA MET A 207 3.44 -8.30 -10.23
C MET A 207 1.98 -8.12 -9.79
N MET A 208 1.22 -7.25 -10.46
CA MET A 208 -0.19 -7.01 -10.13
C MET A 208 -1.05 -8.24 -10.36
N THR A 209 -0.87 -8.91 -11.49
CA THR A 209 -1.63 -10.12 -11.84
C THR A 209 -1.29 -11.29 -10.91
N SER A 210 -0.01 -11.48 -10.61
CA SER A 210 0.42 -12.51 -9.66
C SER A 210 -0.03 -12.20 -8.23
N GLY A 211 -0.03 -10.93 -7.82
CA GLY A 211 -0.56 -10.46 -6.54
C GLY A 211 -2.05 -10.75 -6.41
N LEU A 212 -2.83 -10.45 -7.44
CA LEU A 212 -4.27 -10.73 -7.47
C LEU A 212 -4.55 -12.24 -7.43
N SER A 213 -3.79 -13.04 -8.19
CA SER A 213 -3.90 -14.51 -8.14
C SER A 213 -3.58 -15.07 -6.75
N ARG A 214 -2.53 -14.54 -6.10
CA ARG A 214 -2.16 -14.88 -4.73
C ARG A 214 -3.23 -14.49 -3.72
N LEU A 215 -3.86 -13.34 -3.87
CA LEU A 215 -4.95 -12.90 -3.00
C LEU A 215 -6.00 -14.01 -2.82
N PHE A 216 -6.47 -14.59 -3.93
CA PHE A 216 -7.47 -15.65 -3.86
C PHE A 216 -6.92 -16.95 -3.24
N LEU A 217 -5.68 -17.31 -3.58
CA LEU A 217 -5.03 -18.49 -3.00
C LEU A 217 -4.86 -18.34 -1.48
N ASP A 218 -4.34 -17.22 -1.04
CA ASP A 218 -4.10 -16.94 0.38
C ASP A 218 -5.43 -16.86 1.15
N ALA A 219 -6.47 -16.25 0.55
CA ALA A 219 -7.81 -16.21 1.14
C ALA A 219 -8.40 -17.61 1.34
N ILE A 220 -8.27 -18.49 0.34
CA ILE A 220 -8.72 -19.89 0.43
C ILE A 220 -7.93 -20.64 1.50
N VAL A 221 -6.59 -20.53 1.50
CA VAL A 221 -5.73 -21.24 2.46
C VAL A 221 -6.06 -20.84 3.89
N ILE A 222 -6.26 -19.54 4.14
CA ILE A 222 -6.64 -19.02 5.46
C ILE A 222 -8.02 -19.51 5.89
N SER A 223 -8.99 -19.56 4.97
CA SER A 223 -10.36 -19.91 5.28
C SER A 223 -10.63 -21.41 5.32
N LEU A 224 -9.79 -22.22 4.64
CA LEU A 224 -10.03 -23.67 4.42
C LEU A 224 -10.28 -24.48 5.71
N PRO A 225 -9.50 -24.35 6.80
CA PRO A 225 -9.75 -25.12 8.03
C PRO A 225 -11.11 -24.78 8.65
N ILE A 226 -11.52 -23.53 8.61
CA ILE A 226 -12.82 -23.07 9.13
C ILE A 226 -13.95 -23.57 8.22
N LEU A 227 -13.81 -23.35 6.91
CA LEU A 227 -14.78 -23.82 5.91
C LEU A 227 -15.00 -25.34 5.96
N GLY A 228 -13.92 -26.11 6.05
CA GLY A 228 -13.97 -27.55 6.12
C GLY A 228 -14.76 -28.04 7.34
N THR A 229 -14.51 -27.45 8.50
CA THR A 229 -15.21 -27.82 9.74
C THR A 229 -16.66 -27.35 9.73
N LEU A 230 -16.96 -26.17 9.21
CA LEU A 230 -18.35 -25.68 9.07
C LEU A 230 -19.13 -26.54 8.07
N PHE A 231 -18.48 -27.01 7.01
CA PHE A 231 -19.10 -27.94 6.08
C PHE A 231 -19.49 -29.28 6.77
N LEU A 232 -18.57 -29.85 7.58
CA LEU A 232 -18.87 -31.06 8.37
C LEU A 232 -19.98 -30.79 9.40
N THR A 233 -20.00 -29.63 10.02
CA THR A 233 -21.10 -29.23 10.93
C THR A 233 -22.44 -29.17 10.20
N SER A 234 -22.47 -28.58 9.02
CA SER A 234 -23.68 -28.51 8.19
C SER A 234 -24.17 -29.90 7.74
N LEU A 235 -23.25 -30.80 7.38
CA LEU A 235 -23.60 -32.21 7.07
C LEU A 235 -24.19 -32.93 8.29
N THR A 236 -23.56 -32.75 9.46
CA THR A 236 -24.01 -33.40 10.71
C THR A 236 -25.39 -32.90 11.11
N THR A 237 -25.62 -31.59 11.08
CA THR A 237 -26.94 -30.99 11.38
C THR A 237 -28.00 -31.46 10.39
N GLY A 238 -27.65 -31.56 9.10
CA GLY A 238 -28.54 -32.12 8.07
C GLY A 238 -28.93 -33.58 8.31
N LEU A 239 -27.98 -34.42 8.76
CA LEU A 239 -28.27 -35.84 9.10
C LEU A 239 -29.13 -35.94 10.36
N ILE A 240 -28.85 -35.13 11.39
CA ILE A 240 -29.64 -35.11 12.64
C ILE A 240 -31.10 -34.69 12.34
N SER A 241 -31.30 -33.69 11.51
CA SER A 241 -32.64 -33.25 11.12
C SER A 241 -33.41 -34.31 10.36
N LYS A 242 -32.74 -35.15 9.57
CA LYS A 242 -33.39 -36.27 8.92
C LYS A 242 -33.82 -37.35 9.90
N ALA A 243 -33.04 -37.56 10.98
CA ALA A 243 -33.34 -38.52 12.03
C ALA A 243 -34.39 -37.96 13.04
N SER A 244 -34.43 -36.69 13.24
CA SER A 244 -35.35 -35.99 14.16
C SER A 244 -36.02 -34.81 13.46
N PRO A 245 -37.15 -35.04 12.74
CA PRO A 245 -37.83 -33.99 11.96
C PRO A 245 -38.42 -32.85 12.80
N GLN A 246 -38.42 -32.99 14.11
CA GLN A 246 -38.92 -31.95 15.06
C GLN A 246 -37.90 -30.83 15.24
N ILE A 247 -36.64 -31.04 14.87
CA ILE A 247 -35.60 -30.03 14.96
C ILE A 247 -35.67 -29.14 13.72
N ASN A 248 -35.95 -27.87 13.95
CA ASN A 248 -35.95 -26.88 12.86
C ASN A 248 -34.51 -26.47 12.51
N ILE A 249 -34.01 -26.91 11.36
CA ILE A 249 -32.63 -26.59 10.90
C ILE A 249 -32.39 -25.09 10.83
N LEU A 250 -33.39 -24.27 10.42
CA LEU A 250 -33.21 -22.82 10.31
C LEU A 250 -33.01 -22.16 11.68
N SER A 251 -33.71 -22.62 12.71
CA SER A 251 -33.62 -22.03 14.03
C SER A 251 -32.41 -22.50 14.85
N GLU A 252 -31.99 -23.75 14.66
CA GLU A 252 -30.93 -24.36 15.45
C GLU A 252 -29.59 -24.44 14.67
N GLY A 253 -29.65 -24.57 13.36
CA GLY A 253 -28.46 -24.77 12.51
C GLY A 253 -27.54 -23.55 12.45
N PHE A 254 -28.11 -22.34 12.31
CA PHE A 254 -27.30 -21.11 12.26
C PHE A 254 -26.58 -20.84 13.59
N PRO A 255 -27.22 -20.87 14.77
CA PRO A 255 -26.52 -20.69 16.04
C PRO A 255 -25.39 -21.70 16.25
N ILE A 256 -25.59 -22.98 15.89
CA ILE A 256 -24.57 -24.02 15.97
C ILE A 256 -23.38 -23.70 15.06
N SER A 257 -23.63 -23.32 13.82
CA SER A 257 -22.57 -22.94 12.86
C SER A 257 -21.78 -21.73 13.33
N ILE A 258 -22.45 -20.70 13.85
CA ILE A 258 -21.83 -19.48 14.38
C ILE A 258 -20.94 -19.81 15.59
N MET A 259 -21.47 -20.57 16.56
CA MET A 259 -20.70 -20.98 17.75
C MET A 259 -19.48 -21.81 17.37
N THR A 260 -19.66 -22.78 16.44
CA THR A 260 -18.57 -23.61 15.92
C THR A 260 -17.49 -22.75 15.26
N ALA A 261 -17.88 -21.80 14.41
CA ALA A 261 -16.95 -20.91 13.74
C ALA A 261 -16.15 -20.05 14.71
N PHE A 262 -16.80 -19.41 15.70
CA PHE A 262 -16.10 -18.60 16.70
C PHE A 262 -15.14 -19.45 17.55
N LEU A 263 -15.52 -20.65 17.92
CA LEU A 263 -14.65 -21.58 18.65
C LEU A 263 -13.41 -21.94 17.82
N LEU A 264 -13.60 -22.18 16.50
CA LEU A 264 -12.52 -22.50 15.58
C LEU A 264 -11.60 -21.29 15.35
N ILE A 265 -12.17 -20.09 15.14
CA ILE A 265 -11.40 -18.86 15.01
C ILE A 265 -10.51 -18.66 16.24
N PHE A 266 -11.08 -18.81 17.43
CA PHE A 266 -10.35 -18.69 18.67
C PHE A 266 -9.23 -19.75 18.82
N ALA A 267 -9.54 -21.00 18.51
CA ALA A 267 -8.57 -22.10 18.57
C ALA A 267 -7.46 -21.99 17.53
N SER A 268 -7.77 -21.48 16.33
CA SER A 268 -6.81 -21.29 15.22
C SER A 268 -6.10 -19.94 15.23
N LEU A 269 -6.38 -19.05 16.16
CA LEU A 269 -5.86 -17.68 16.21
C LEU A 269 -4.33 -17.60 16.11
N PRO A 270 -3.51 -18.42 16.80
CA PRO A 270 -2.07 -18.39 16.63
C PRO A 270 -1.62 -18.72 15.21
N PHE A 271 -2.22 -19.74 14.60
CA PHE A 271 -1.94 -20.14 13.22
C PHE A 271 -2.35 -19.04 12.22
N MET A 272 -3.47 -18.39 12.46
CA MET A 272 -3.93 -17.26 11.63
C MET A 272 -2.97 -16.07 11.69
N ILE A 273 -2.45 -15.74 12.88
CA ILE A 273 -1.45 -14.65 13.03
C ILE A 273 -0.21 -14.96 12.21
N GLU A 274 0.29 -16.20 12.26
CA GLU A 274 1.45 -16.64 11.48
C GLU A 274 1.15 -16.56 9.97
N ALA A 275 0.00 -17.07 9.52
CA ALA A 275 -0.44 -17.00 8.13
C ALA A 275 -0.55 -15.54 7.64
N PHE A 276 -1.13 -14.65 8.44
CA PHE A 276 -1.27 -13.23 8.11
C PHE A 276 0.10 -12.55 7.99
N THR A 277 1.00 -12.82 8.94
CA THR A 277 2.37 -12.32 8.88
C THR A 277 3.09 -12.77 7.61
N HIS A 278 2.95 -14.06 7.27
CA HIS A 278 3.55 -14.63 6.06
C HIS A 278 3.01 -13.99 4.78
N VAL A 279 1.71 -13.72 4.69
CA VAL A 279 1.09 -13.06 3.53
C VAL A 279 1.62 -11.64 3.37
N ILE A 280 1.69 -10.87 4.47
CA ILE A 280 2.22 -9.50 4.46
C ILE A 280 3.70 -9.49 4.05
N ASP A 281 4.54 -10.33 4.65
CA ASP A 281 5.96 -10.44 4.31
C ASP A 281 6.19 -10.87 2.87
N SER A 282 5.39 -11.81 2.37
CA SER A 282 5.42 -12.24 0.96
C SER A 282 5.08 -11.09 0.00
N GLY A 283 4.12 -10.24 0.38
CA GLY A 283 3.78 -9.03 -0.35
C GLY A 283 4.96 -8.06 -0.44
N PHE A 284 5.63 -7.78 0.68
CA PHE A 284 6.82 -6.92 0.68
C PHE A 284 7.99 -7.51 -0.13
N LYS A 285 8.18 -8.83 -0.12
CA LYS A 285 9.18 -9.49 -0.99
C LYS A 285 8.87 -9.29 -2.47
N SER A 286 7.60 -9.27 -2.84
CA SER A 286 7.19 -8.98 -4.23
C SER A 286 7.57 -7.56 -4.67
N PHE A 287 7.45 -6.56 -3.80
CA PHE A 287 7.97 -5.21 -4.06
C PHE A 287 9.48 -5.22 -4.27
N GLN A 288 10.24 -5.88 -3.41
CA GLN A 288 11.69 -5.95 -3.54
C GLN A 288 12.12 -6.60 -4.86
N THR A 289 11.40 -7.64 -5.27
CA THR A 289 11.64 -8.30 -6.56
C THR A 289 11.36 -7.37 -7.73
N LEU A 290 10.25 -6.62 -7.70
CA LEU A 290 9.93 -5.62 -8.73
C LEU A 290 11.04 -4.57 -8.85
N TYR A 291 11.50 -3.99 -7.73
CA TYR A 291 12.54 -2.98 -7.73
C TYR A 291 13.86 -3.50 -8.30
N THR A 292 14.23 -4.74 -7.98
CA THR A 292 15.44 -5.36 -8.53
C THR A 292 15.31 -5.69 -10.01
N GLN A 293 14.14 -6.09 -10.49
CA GLN A 293 13.89 -6.35 -11.91
C GLN A 293 13.96 -5.07 -12.74
N ILE A 294 13.25 -4.02 -12.32
CA ILE A 294 13.28 -2.73 -13.03
C ILE A 294 14.67 -2.11 -12.97
N GLY A 295 15.37 -2.17 -11.83
CA GLY A 295 16.75 -1.67 -11.71
C GLY A 295 17.74 -2.39 -12.62
N ARG A 296 17.60 -3.71 -12.82
CA ARG A 296 18.44 -4.47 -13.76
C ARG A 296 18.16 -4.13 -15.21
N GLN A 297 16.92 -3.85 -15.58
CA GLN A 297 16.58 -3.43 -16.94
C GLN A 297 17.24 -2.10 -17.30
N ILE A 298 17.29 -1.15 -16.35
CA ILE A 298 17.98 0.15 -16.55
C ILE A 298 19.48 -0.05 -16.81
N THR A 299 20.13 -0.92 -16.04
CA THR A 299 21.58 -1.20 -16.23
C THR A 299 21.87 -1.95 -17.52
N ALA A 300 20.97 -2.79 -18.01
CA ALA A 300 21.12 -3.52 -19.27
C ALA A 300 20.89 -2.63 -20.51
N THR A 301 19.97 -1.67 -20.44
CA THR A 301 19.68 -0.73 -21.54
C THR A 301 20.59 0.50 -21.53
N GLY A 302 21.13 0.91 -20.39
CA GLY A 302 22.06 2.05 -20.24
C GLY A 302 23.51 1.76 -20.58
N GLY A 303 23.88 0.50 -20.83
CA GLY A 303 25.25 0.08 -21.22
C GLY A 303 25.55 0.11 -22.73
N GLY A 304 24.65 0.69 -23.53
CA GLY A 304 24.73 0.66 -25.01
C GLY A 304 24.87 2.03 -25.71
N TYR A 305 25.39 3.08 -25.01
CA TYR A 305 25.77 4.34 -25.67
C TYR A 305 27.10 4.85 -25.14
#